data_9db4597a2b5dd103fca58548928c07b0
#
_entry.id   9db4597a2b5dd103fca58548928c07b0
#
_cell.length_a   1.000
_cell.length_b   1.000
_cell.length_c   1.000
_cell.angle_alpha   90.00
_cell.angle_beta   90.00
_cell.angle_gamma   90.00
#
_symmetry.space_group_name_H-M   'P 1'
#
loop_
_entity.id
_entity.type
_entity.pdbx_description
1 polymer ?
#
loop_
_entity_poly.entity_id
_entity_poly.type
_entity_poly.pdbx_seq_one_letter_code
_entity_poly.pdbx_strand_id
1 'polypeptide(L)'
;MEVLEDGHIYFLNTQKLSKSSNLTKHSDGRQYTIWETISNTVREKGDRLYFIIDEAHRGAQSARDLTKNTTIMQKFLKGSEADRLPPMPVVIGMTATPQRFNRLAEGIQSTTHYVKTTADEVRASGLLKDRIVITYPEHSGNDMAVLQAATDEWQHKWDHWYQYCYEQHYGQAVSYTHLTLPTNSLV
;
A
#
# COMPACT_ATOMS: atom_id res chain seq x y z
N MET A 1 4.97 3.84 24.89
CA MET A 1 6.27 3.48 24.27
C MET A 1 6.98 4.78 23.92
N GLU A 2 8.20 4.96 24.40
CA GLU A 2 8.99 6.17 24.17
C GLU A 2 9.76 6.12 22.85
N VAL A 3 10.35 4.98 22.54
CA VAL A 3 11.05 4.67 21.27
C VAL A 3 10.59 3.32 20.74
N LEU A 4 10.71 3.11 19.44
CA LEU A 4 10.42 1.81 18.81
C LEU A 4 11.49 0.79 19.19
N GLU A 5 11.10 -0.47 19.31
CA GLU A 5 11.98 -1.56 19.69
C GLU A 5 12.77 -2.09 18.48
N ASP A 6 14.01 -2.47 18.69
CA ASP A 6 14.85 -3.05 17.65
C ASP A 6 14.34 -4.43 17.23
N GLY A 7 14.49 -4.76 15.96
CA GLY A 7 14.05 -6.05 15.40
C GLY A 7 12.54 -6.19 15.20
N HIS A 8 11.77 -5.12 15.37
CA HIS A 8 10.32 -5.12 15.19
C HIS A 8 9.91 -4.43 13.89
N ILE A 9 8.80 -4.88 13.31
CA ILE A 9 8.13 -4.24 12.18
C ILE A 9 6.81 -3.67 12.66
N TYR A 10 6.61 -2.37 12.47
CA TYR A 10 5.42 -1.64 12.86
C TYR A 10 4.59 -1.27 11.63
N PHE A 11 3.35 -1.71 11.58
CA PHE A 11 2.42 -1.35 10.52
C PHE A 11 1.59 -0.15 10.93
N LEU A 12 1.68 0.92 10.14
CA LEU A 12 0.97 2.16 10.37
C LEU A 12 0.00 2.47 9.23
N ASN A 13 -1.26 2.71 9.58
CA ASN A 13 -2.23 3.22 8.62
C ASN A 13 -2.29 4.75 8.71
N THR A 14 -2.22 5.45 7.57
CA THR A 14 -2.28 6.92 7.48
C THR A 14 -3.52 7.52 8.17
N GLN A 15 -4.65 6.82 8.15
CA GLN A 15 -5.86 7.27 8.85
C GLN A 15 -5.65 7.39 10.36
N LYS A 16 -4.82 6.53 10.94
CA LYS A 16 -4.47 6.55 12.38
C LYS A 16 -3.46 7.64 12.75
N LEU A 17 -2.85 8.27 11.76
CA LEU A 17 -1.91 9.38 11.93
C LEU A 17 -2.57 10.76 11.75
N SER A 18 -3.88 10.80 11.51
CA SER A 18 -4.64 12.04 11.41
C SER A 18 -4.75 12.74 12.77
N LYS A 19 -4.91 14.07 12.78
CA LYS A 19 -5.07 14.88 13.99
C LYS A 19 -6.26 14.46 14.88
N SER A 20 -7.26 13.80 14.31
CA SER A 20 -8.43 13.27 15.04
C SER A 20 -8.16 11.93 15.71
N SER A 21 -7.07 11.27 15.39
CA SER A 21 -6.73 9.95 15.93
C SER A 21 -6.25 10.04 17.38
N ASN A 22 -6.65 9.05 18.17
CA ASN A 22 -6.17 8.92 19.56
C ASN A 22 -4.66 8.66 19.63
N LEU A 23 -4.02 8.10 18.58
CA LEU A 23 -2.57 7.86 18.55
C LEU A 23 -1.76 9.16 18.52
N THR A 24 -2.35 10.24 18.02
CA THR A 24 -1.69 11.54 17.88
C THR A 24 -1.94 12.49 19.06
N LYS A 25 -2.61 11.99 20.13
CA LYS A 25 -2.96 12.77 21.31
C LYS A 25 -2.45 12.08 22.57
N HIS A 26 -2.10 12.88 23.57
CA HIS A 26 -1.87 12.39 24.93
C HIS A 26 -3.18 11.91 25.56
N SER A 27 -3.09 10.93 26.44
CA SER A 27 -4.19 10.44 27.26
C SER A 27 -3.62 9.86 28.56
N ASP A 28 -4.46 9.63 29.56
CA ASP A 28 -4.06 9.10 30.87
C ASP A 28 -3.28 7.76 30.79
N GLY A 29 -3.58 6.96 29.75
CA GLY A 29 -2.87 5.70 29.48
C GLY A 29 -1.73 5.79 28.46
N ARG A 30 -1.43 7.00 27.94
CA ARG A 30 -0.41 7.19 26.92
C ARG A 30 0.45 8.40 27.19
N GLN A 31 1.67 8.15 27.63
CA GLN A 31 2.67 9.17 27.94
C GLN A 31 3.22 9.84 26.66
N TYR A 32 3.42 9.07 25.58
CA TYR A 32 3.97 9.54 24.31
C TYR A 32 2.95 9.37 23.18
N THR A 33 2.82 10.38 22.35
CA THR A 33 2.08 10.28 21.08
C THR A 33 2.90 9.49 20.07
N ILE A 34 2.26 9.01 19.00
CA ILE A 34 2.98 8.31 17.94
C ILE A 34 4.07 9.19 17.28
N TRP A 35 3.81 10.48 17.14
CA TRP A 35 4.77 11.43 16.59
C TRP A 35 5.99 11.60 17.49
N GLU A 36 5.80 11.66 18.79
CA GLU A 36 6.90 11.73 19.76
C GLU A 36 7.70 10.42 19.77
N THR A 37 7.03 9.27 19.76
CA THR A 37 7.71 7.96 19.68
C THR A 37 8.58 7.87 18.43
N ILE A 38 8.04 8.24 17.26
CA ILE A 38 8.81 8.21 16.01
C ILE A 38 9.96 9.23 16.06
N SER A 39 9.70 10.45 16.52
CA SER A 39 10.72 11.49 16.64
C SER A 39 11.88 11.06 17.55
N ASN A 40 11.57 10.49 18.72
CA ASN A 40 12.57 9.97 19.65
C ASN A 40 13.37 8.82 18.99
N THR A 41 12.68 7.93 18.28
CA THR A 41 13.35 6.82 17.58
C THR A 41 14.31 7.32 16.50
N VAL A 42 13.91 8.33 15.70
CA VAL A 42 14.80 8.92 14.69
C VAL A 42 16.05 9.52 15.34
N ARG A 43 15.90 10.19 16.48
CA ARG A 43 17.03 10.81 17.18
C ARG A 43 17.97 9.81 17.81
N GLU A 44 17.42 8.72 18.35
CA GLU A 44 18.19 7.72 19.09
C GLU A 44 18.75 6.61 18.19
N LYS A 45 17.98 6.20 17.20
CA LYS A 45 18.22 5.01 16.38
C LYS A 45 18.09 5.26 14.88
N GLY A 46 18.31 6.49 14.43
CA GLY A 46 18.11 6.86 13.03
C GLY A 46 18.97 6.07 12.04
N ASP A 47 20.13 5.62 12.45
CA ASP A 47 21.03 4.76 11.68
C ASP A 47 20.49 3.35 11.40
N ARG A 48 19.49 2.92 12.16
CA ARG A 48 18.85 1.59 12.08
C ARG A 48 17.36 1.65 11.76
N LEU A 49 16.81 2.82 11.50
CA LEU A 49 15.40 3.02 11.20
C LEU A 49 15.15 3.11 9.69
N TYR A 50 14.32 2.21 9.20
CA TYR A 50 13.83 2.22 7.83
C TYR A 50 12.34 2.55 7.81
N PHE A 51 11.94 3.46 6.93
CA PHE A 51 10.55 3.81 6.72
C PHE A 51 10.10 3.34 5.34
N ILE A 52 9.19 2.37 5.31
CA ILE A 52 8.71 1.76 4.06
C ILE A 52 7.31 2.28 3.75
N ILE A 53 7.13 2.83 2.57
CA ILE A 53 5.85 3.31 2.06
C ILE A 53 5.39 2.37 0.95
N ASP A 54 4.38 1.57 1.26
CA ASP A 54 3.71 0.75 0.26
C ASP A 54 2.66 1.59 -0.50
N GLU A 55 2.49 1.28 -1.79
CA GLU A 55 1.57 2.03 -2.66
C GLU A 55 1.79 3.55 -2.58
N ALA A 56 3.04 3.97 -2.63
CA ALA A 56 3.45 5.36 -2.39
C ALA A 56 2.77 6.40 -3.31
N HIS A 57 2.07 5.95 -4.36
CA HIS A 57 1.27 6.80 -5.24
C HIS A 57 -0.10 7.18 -4.66
N ARG A 58 -0.64 6.41 -3.69
CA ARG A 58 -2.00 6.63 -3.16
C ARG A 58 -2.18 7.95 -2.41
N GLY A 59 -1.11 8.53 -1.92
CA GLY A 59 -1.14 9.86 -1.29
C GLY A 59 -1.41 11.03 -2.25
N ALA A 60 -1.53 10.79 -3.57
CA ALA A 60 -1.57 11.83 -4.60
C ALA A 60 -2.81 11.78 -5.52
N GLN A 61 -3.90 11.12 -5.12
CA GLN A 61 -4.99 10.77 -6.05
C GLN A 61 -6.05 11.85 -6.34
N SER A 62 -6.26 12.84 -5.51
CA SER A 62 -7.17 13.93 -5.84
C SER A 62 -6.75 15.26 -5.25
N ALA A 63 -7.13 16.38 -5.89
CA ALA A 63 -6.83 17.72 -5.39
C ALA A 63 -7.48 18.02 -4.02
N ARG A 64 -8.53 17.30 -3.64
CA ARG A 64 -9.21 17.43 -2.34
C ARG A 64 -8.67 16.49 -1.27
N ASP A 65 -8.23 15.25 -1.66
CA ASP A 65 -7.59 14.30 -0.76
C ASP A 65 -6.09 14.56 -0.62
N LEU A 66 -5.50 15.28 -1.56
CA LEU A 66 -4.10 15.70 -1.58
C LEU A 66 -3.67 16.43 -0.30
N THR A 67 -4.60 17.10 0.38
CA THR A 67 -4.25 17.92 1.54
C THR A 67 -3.95 17.12 2.82
N LYS A 68 -4.63 16.01 3.08
CA LYS A 68 -4.44 15.26 4.35
C LYS A 68 -3.42 14.13 4.26
N ASN A 69 -3.54 13.24 3.29
CA ASN A 69 -2.62 12.10 3.17
C ASN A 69 -1.25 12.54 2.65
N THR A 70 -1.22 13.45 1.69
CA THR A 70 0.00 14.10 1.21
C THR A 70 0.74 14.78 2.34
N THR A 71 0.02 15.48 3.22
CA THR A 71 0.62 16.13 4.39
C THR A 71 1.26 15.12 5.34
N ILE A 72 0.65 13.95 5.58
CA ILE A 72 1.22 12.91 6.44
C ILE A 72 2.48 12.31 5.81
N MET A 73 2.45 11.97 4.54
CA MET A 73 3.63 11.44 3.83
C MET A 73 4.76 12.47 3.76
N GLN A 74 4.43 13.74 3.51
CA GLN A 74 5.41 14.82 3.51
C GLN A 74 6.07 15.02 4.88
N LYS A 75 5.35 14.80 5.98
CA LYS A 75 5.94 14.85 7.33
C LYS A 75 7.06 13.82 7.51
N PHE A 76 6.88 12.62 6.99
CA PHE A 76 7.93 11.61 7.03
C PHE A 76 9.11 11.95 6.12
N LEU A 77 8.84 12.46 4.94
CA LEU A 77 9.87 12.80 3.96
C LEU A 77 10.65 14.06 4.31
N LYS A 78 9.96 15.11 4.75
CA LYS A 78 10.51 16.47 4.95
C LYS A 78 10.66 16.84 6.42
N GLY A 79 10.09 16.05 7.32
CA GLY A 79 9.92 16.42 8.71
C GLY A 79 8.68 17.30 8.94
N SER A 80 8.43 17.64 10.20
CA SER A 80 7.34 18.51 10.64
C SER A 80 7.75 19.25 11.89
N GLU A 81 8.00 20.56 11.79
CA GLU A 81 8.32 21.39 12.95
C GLU A 81 7.17 21.40 13.96
N ALA A 82 5.92 21.47 13.47
CA ALA A 82 4.72 21.46 14.31
C ALA A 82 4.58 20.21 15.17
N ASP A 83 5.04 19.07 14.67
CA ASP A 83 5.01 17.78 15.37
C ASP A 83 6.39 17.41 15.95
N ARG A 84 7.37 18.31 15.83
CA ARG A 84 8.77 18.09 16.24
C ARG A 84 9.39 16.82 15.64
N LEU A 85 8.90 16.44 14.45
CA LEU A 85 9.32 15.25 13.74
C LEU A 85 10.46 15.59 12.77
N PRO A 86 11.67 15.03 12.95
CA PRO A 86 12.71 15.12 11.93
C PRO A 86 12.34 14.29 10.69
N PRO A 87 12.89 14.59 9.51
CA PRO A 87 12.71 13.73 8.34
C PRO A 87 13.21 12.31 8.62
N MET A 88 12.57 11.31 8.03
CA MET A 88 13.02 9.93 8.16
C MET A 88 14.38 9.74 7.51
N PRO A 89 15.32 9.05 8.18
CA PRO A 89 16.69 8.91 7.69
C PRO A 89 16.79 8.08 6.42
N VAL A 90 16.00 7.03 6.32
CA VAL A 90 15.89 6.18 5.13
C VAL A 90 14.43 5.93 4.80
N VAL A 91 14.02 6.29 3.59
CA VAL A 91 12.66 6.06 3.09
C VAL A 91 12.72 5.18 1.85
N ILE A 92 11.98 4.09 1.87
CA ILE A 92 11.81 3.17 0.75
C ILE A 92 10.38 3.28 0.25
N GLY A 93 10.19 3.85 -0.93
CA GLY A 93 8.89 3.95 -1.58
C GLY A 93 8.69 2.83 -2.61
N MET A 94 7.65 2.01 -2.43
CA MET A 94 7.24 1.00 -3.40
C MET A 94 6.01 1.50 -4.17
N THR A 95 6.09 1.55 -5.49
CA THR A 95 5.01 2.06 -6.32
C THR A 95 5.14 1.62 -7.78
N ALA A 96 4.01 1.35 -8.41
CA ALA A 96 3.93 1.14 -9.85
C ALA A 96 4.01 2.46 -10.66
N THR A 97 3.80 3.62 -10.02
CA THR A 97 3.80 4.94 -10.66
C THR A 97 4.75 5.91 -9.96
N PRO A 98 6.07 5.79 -10.20
CA PRO A 98 7.10 6.55 -9.49
C PRO A 98 6.97 8.07 -9.66
N GLN A 99 6.40 8.55 -10.77
CA GLN A 99 6.22 9.98 -11.04
C GLN A 99 5.39 10.71 -9.96
N ARG A 100 4.43 10.00 -9.35
CA ARG A 100 3.61 10.56 -8.27
C ARG A 100 4.39 10.66 -6.96
N PHE A 101 5.19 9.63 -6.66
CA PHE A 101 6.06 9.66 -5.49
C PHE A 101 7.14 10.76 -5.60
N ASN A 102 7.71 10.93 -6.79
CA ASN A 102 8.71 11.98 -7.05
C ASN A 102 8.17 13.38 -6.75
N ARG A 103 6.90 13.66 -7.05
CA ARG A 103 6.26 14.93 -6.69
C ARG A 103 6.18 15.14 -5.17
N LEU A 104 5.96 14.08 -4.38
CA LEU A 104 5.98 14.16 -2.92
C LEU A 104 7.38 14.43 -2.38
N ALA A 105 8.39 13.87 -3.02
CA ALA A 105 9.80 14.04 -2.70
C ALA A 105 10.41 15.32 -3.27
N GLU A 106 9.66 16.09 -4.06
CA GLU A 106 10.16 17.33 -4.66
C GLU A 106 10.62 18.34 -3.60
N GLY A 107 11.81 18.91 -3.80
CA GLY A 107 12.43 19.84 -2.86
C GLY A 107 13.18 19.18 -1.68
N ILE A 108 13.30 17.86 -1.64
CA ILE A 108 14.14 17.16 -0.66
C ILE A 108 15.58 17.13 -1.19
N GLN A 109 16.52 17.62 -0.39
CA GLN A 109 17.95 17.60 -0.71
C GLN A 109 18.63 16.30 -0.26
N SER A 110 18.05 15.17 -0.59
CA SER A 110 18.62 13.86 -0.27
C SER A 110 18.94 13.07 -1.54
N THR A 111 19.92 12.17 -1.44
CA THR A 111 20.25 11.27 -2.53
C THR A 111 19.10 10.32 -2.78
N THR A 112 18.62 10.26 -4.02
CA THR A 112 17.55 9.37 -4.44
C THR A 112 18.11 8.29 -5.35
N HIS A 113 17.86 7.03 -5.00
CA HIS A 113 18.17 5.88 -5.82
C HIS A 113 16.90 5.25 -6.37
N TYR A 114 16.93 4.85 -7.63
CA TYR A 114 15.80 4.18 -8.28
C TYR A 114 16.17 2.74 -8.59
N VAL A 115 15.34 1.83 -8.11
CA VAL A 115 15.36 0.43 -8.52
C VAL A 115 14.09 0.19 -9.33
N LYS A 116 14.23 -0.25 -10.56
CA LYS A 116 13.12 -0.53 -11.46
C LYS A 116 13.15 -2.00 -11.85
N THR A 117 12.07 -2.69 -11.55
CA THR A 117 11.83 -4.04 -12.06
C THR A 117 11.13 -3.95 -13.42
N THR A 118 11.66 -4.60 -14.41
CA THR A 118 11.09 -4.63 -15.76
C THR A 118 9.96 -5.66 -15.88
N ALA A 119 9.10 -5.50 -16.87
CA ALA A 119 8.05 -6.48 -17.16
C ALA A 119 8.62 -7.88 -17.47
N ASP A 120 9.78 -7.94 -18.08
CA ASP A 120 10.44 -9.22 -18.42
C ASP A 120 10.99 -9.92 -17.17
N GLU A 121 11.55 -9.17 -16.22
CA GLU A 121 11.97 -9.73 -14.92
C GLU A 121 10.78 -10.26 -14.13
N VAL A 122 9.66 -9.51 -14.11
CA VAL A 122 8.42 -9.96 -13.44
C VAL A 122 7.85 -11.20 -14.13
N ARG A 123 7.88 -11.25 -15.46
CA ARG A 123 7.45 -12.43 -16.23
C ARG A 123 8.34 -13.64 -15.93
N ALA A 124 9.65 -13.44 -15.93
CA ALA A 124 10.62 -14.50 -15.62
C ALA A 124 10.47 -15.06 -14.19
N SER A 125 10.01 -14.25 -13.24
CA SER A 125 9.72 -14.69 -11.87
C SER A 125 8.41 -15.49 -11.72
N GLY A 126 7.60 -15.61 -12.79
CA GLY A 126 6.29 -16.27 -12.76
C GLY A 126 5.15 -15.47 -12.10
N LEU A 127 5.41 -14.22 -11.70
CA LEU A 127 4.40 -13.36 -11.05
C LEU A 127 3.47 -12.66 -12.04
N LEU A 128 3.87 -12.55 -13.30
CA LEU A 128 3.06 -11.95 -14.33
C LEU A 128 2.17 -13.01 -14.99
N LYS A 129 0.89 -12.70 -15.18
CA LYS A 129 -0.02 -13.59 -15.91
C LYS A 129 0.38 -13.65 -17.39
N ASP A 130 0.49 -14.86 -17.92
CA ASP A 130 0.81 -15.09 -19.34
C ASP A 130 -0.33 -14.70 -20.25
N ARG A 131 -1.57 -14.75 -19.72
CA ARG A 131 -2.79 -14.54 -20.51
C ARG A 131 -3.84 -13.78 -19.70
N ILE A 132 -4.41 -12.78 -20.32
CA ILE A 132 -5.60 -12.07 -19.86
C ILE A 132 -6.74 -12.49 -20.77
N VAL A 133 -7.80 -13.07 -20.22
CA VAL A 133 -9.02 -13.44 -20.95
C VAL A 133 -10.08 -12.41 -20.59
N ILE A 134 -10.60 -11.74 -21.61
CA ILE A 134 -11.72 -10.80 -21.47
C ILE A 134 -12.95 -11.52 -22.03
N THR A 135 -13.94 -11.72 -21.20
CA THR A 135 -15.20 -12.38 -21.55
C THR A 135 -16.32 -11.34 -21.56
N TYR A 136 -17.10 -11.33 -22.61
CA TYR A 136 -18.29 -10.48 -22.74
C TYR A 136 -19.55 -11.37 -22.66
N PRO A 137 -20.59 -10.97 -21.92
CA PRO A 137 -21.85 -11.69 -21.95
C PRO A 137 -22.49 -11.58 -23.33
N GLU A 138 -23.07 -12.69 -23.82
CA GLU A 138 -23.70 -12.72 -25.14
C GLU A 138 -24.88 -11.76 -25.27
N HIS A 139 -25.51 -11.41 -24.16
CA HIS A 139 -26.62 -10.48 -24.08
C HIS A 139 -26.30 -9.36 -23.07
N SER A 140 -25.67 -8.31 -23.55
CA SER A 140 -25.26 -7.17 -22.74
C SER A 140 -26.42 -6.16 -22.56
N GLY A 141 -27.52 -6.59 -21.98
CA GLY A 141 -28.68 -5.70 -21.80
C GLY A 141 -28.73 -4.95 -20.47
N ASN A 142 -28.08 -5.46 -19.43
CA ASN A 142 -28.11 -4.86 -18.10
C ASN A 142 -26.96 -5.34 -17.22
N ASP A 143 -26.75 -4.64 -16.09
CA ASP A 143 -25.69 -4.94 -15.13
C ASP A 143 -25.83 -6.34 -14.50
N MET A 144 -27.05 -6.87 -14.40
CA MET A 144 -27.30 -8.21 -13.87
C MET A 144 -26.77 -9.32 -14.79
N ALA A 145 -26.84 -9.14 -16.10
CA ALA A 145 -26.29 -10.09 -17.06
C ALA A 145 -24.75 -10.13 -16.98
N VAL A 146 -24.11 -8.98 -16.78
CA VAL A 146 -22.67 -8.87 -16.58
C VAL A 146 -22.26 -9.54 -15.27
N LEU A 147 -23.01 -9.32 -14.20
CA LEU A 147 -22.75 -9.92 -12.90
C LEU A 147 -22.93 -11.44 -12.95
N GLN A 148 -23.97 -11.93 -13.61
CA GLN A 148 -24.21 -13.36 -13.78
C GLN A 148 -23.05 -14.01 -14.55
N ALA A 149 -22.68 -13.45 -15.70
CA ALA A 149 -21.57 -13.98 -16.51
C ALA A 149 -20.24 -13.97 -15.73
N ALA A 150 -19.99 -12.94 -14.93
CA ALA A 150 -18.80 -12.87 -14.06
C ALA A 150 -18.83 -13.96 -12.97
N THR A 151 -20.00 -14.25 -12.41
CA THR A 151 -20.17 -15.28 -11.38
C THR A 151 -19.99 -16.68 -11.96
N ASP A 152 -20.56 -16.92 -13.14
CA ASP A 152 -20.45 -18.22 -13.82
C ASP A 152 -19.00 -18.49 -14.23
N GLU A 153 -18.29 -17.49 -14.76
CA GLU A 153 -16.87 -17.61 -15.11
C GLU A 153 -15.99 -17.80 -13.86
N TRP A 154 -16.33 -17.12 -12.77
CA TRP A 154 -15.65 -17.33 -11.50
C TRP A 154 -15.84 -18.76 -10.98
N GLN A 155 -17.08 -19.29 -11.00
CA GLN A 155 -17.37 -20.64 -10.55
C GLN A 155 -16.59 -21.66 -11.40
N HIS A 156 -16.59 -21.50 -12.71
CA HIS A 156 -15.84 -22.36 -13.63
C HIS A 156 -14.33 -22.37 -13.30
N LYS A 157 -13.75 -21.20 -13.05
CA LYS A 157 -12.33 -21.11 -12.65
C LYS A 157 -12.06 -21.69 -11.28
N TRP A 158 -13.00 -21.53 -10.35
CA TRP A 158 -12.91 -22.14 -9.03
C TRP A 158 -12.89 -23.66 -9.11
N ASP A 159 -13.82 -24.25 -9.84
CA ASP A 159 -13.93 -25.69 -10.01
C ASP A 159 -12.66 -26.26 -10.65
N HIS A 160 -12.14 -25.59 -11.70
CA HIS A 160 -10.90 -25.97 -12.34
C HIS A 160 -9.69 -25.89 -11.39
N TRP A 161 -9.60 -24.81 -10.61
CA TRP A 161 -8.53 -24.64 -9.61
C TRP A 161 -8.63 -25.66 -8.48
N TYR A 162 -9.83 -25.95 -8.00
CA TYR A 162 -10.06 -26.97 -7.00
C TYR A 162 -9.62 -28.34 -7.50
N GLN A 163 -10.01 -28.71 -8.71
CA GLN A 163 -9.60 -29.96 -9.36
C GLN A 163 -8.08 -30.05 -9.51
N TYR A 164 -7.44 -29.00 -9.99
CA TYR A 164 -5.99 -28.94 -10.11
C TYR A 164 -5.28 -29.13 -8.76
N CYS A 165 -5.71 -28.46 -7.72
CA CYS A 165 -5.13 -28.59 -6.37
C CYS A 165 -5.31 -30.01 -5.84
N TYR A 166 -6.44 -30.63 -6.09
CA TYR A 166 -6.72 -32.02 -5.71
C TYR A 166 -5.77 -33.00 -6.43
N GLU A 167 -5.63 -32.87 -7.73
CA GLU A 167 -4.74 -33.69 -8.55
C GLU A 167 -3.27 -33.54 -8.18
N GLN A 168 -2.85 -32.35 -7.83
CA GLN A 168 -1.47 -32.06 -7.41
C GLN A 168 -1.19 -32.37 -5.93
N HIS A 169 -2.15 -32.85 -5.18
CA HIS A 169 -2.03 -33.09 -3.74
C HIS A 169 -1.61 -31.85 -2.90
N TYR A 170 -1.92 -30.68 -3.41
CA TYR A 170 -1.78 -29.44 -2.68
C TYR A 170 -2.94 -29.33 -1.70
N GLY A 171 -2.93 -29.74 -0.53
CA GLY A 171 -3.91 -29.53 0.51
C GLY A 171 -5.23 -28.81 0.13
N GLN A 172 -5.83 -28.12 1.05
CA GLN A 172 -7.11 -27.43 0.78
C GLN A 172 -6.89 -26.26 -0.20
N ALA A 173 -7.61 -26.25 -1.33
CA ALA A 173 -7.62 -25.12 -2.25
C ALA A 173 -8.13 -23.87 -1.52
N VAL A 174 -7.27 -22.88 -1.37
CA VAL A 174 -7.66 -21.59 -0.79
C VAL A 174 -7.87 -20.61 -1.94
N SER A 175 -9.11 -20.27 -2.23
CA SER A 175 -9.43 -19.17 -3.12
C SER A 175 -9.71 -17.93 -2.28
N TYR A 176 -8.84 -16.98 -2.35
CA TYR A 176 -9.15 -15.61 -1.89
C TYR A 176 -9.95 -14.92 -2.98
N THR A 177 -11.21 -15.27 -3.09
CA THR A 177 -12.13 -14.55 -3.95
C THR A 177 -12.62 -13.31 -3.25
N HIS A 178 -11.85 -12.29 -3.30
CA HIS A 178 -12.46 -10.99 -3.39
C HIS A 178 -12.82 -10.78 -4.87
N LEU A 179 -14.10 -10.84 -5.19
CA LEU A 179 -14.66 -10.12 -6.30
C LEU A 179 -14.46 -8.62 -5.97
N THR A 180 -13.23 -8.19 -6.02
CA THR A 180 -12.96 -6.79 -6.19
C THR A 180 -13.30 -6.52 -7.64
N LEU A 181 -14.53 -6.16 -7.88
CA LEU A 181 -14.84 -5.35 -9.05
C LEU A 181 -13.77 -4.28 -9.09
N PRO A 182 -13.05 -4.12 -10.20
CA PRO A 182 -12.08 -3.05 -10.32
C PRO A 182 -12.86 -1.74 -10.32
N THR A 183 -13.17 -1.26 -9.12
CA THR A 183 -13.84 0.02 -8.90
C THR A 183 -12.98 1.20 -9.32
N ASN A 184 -11.78 0.95 -9.84
CA ASN A 184 -10.82 1.99 -10.22
C ASN A 184 -10.29 1.88 -11.66
N SER A 185 -10.89 1.05 -12.52
CA SER A 185 -10.49 1.02 -13.92
C SER A 185 -11.44 1.80 -14.83
N LEU A 186 -12.34 2.59 -14.28
CA LEU A 186 -13.13 3.56 -15.02
C LEU A 186 -12.60 4.96 -14.71
N VAL A 187 -11.47 5.31 -15.28
CA VAL A 187 -11.11 6.66 -15.76
C VAL A 187 -10.09 6.50 -16.86
#